data_32314ffcee7479f2814dff530ae02f3a
#
_entry.id   32314ffcee7479f2814dff530ae02f3a
#
_cell.length_a   1.000
_cell.length_b   1.000
_cell.length_c   1.000
_cell.angle_alpha   90.00
_cell.angle_beta   90.00
_cell.angle_gamma   90.00
#
_symmetry.space_group_name_H-M   'P 1'
#
loop_
_entity.id
_entity.type
_entity.pdbx_description
1 polymer ?
#
loop_
_entity_poly.entity_id
_entity_poly.type
_entity_poly.pdbx_seq_one_letter_code
_entity_poly.pdbx_strand_id
1 'polypeptide(L)'
;VFIGSKKIDANILLFNSTQGLETGFATIKSQEELFCVFGEKLILRQGNETIAGGVVLNPINDPLKKHNKLKLLEALSNNNIVQAYEILLQSHKKGLGLISSAQRFALSHEEALEIAQNLNDSFIDKKALVLYPLSSKITLKEIIASIYKKNQSALLSVASLALRLKWASENLIES
;
A
#
# COMPACT_ATOMS: atom_id res chain seq x y z
N VAL A 1 -6.26 14.19 18.32
CA VAL A 1 -6.37 14.42 16.89
C VAL A 1 -7.83 14.58 16.51
N PHE A 2 -8.11 15.58 15.70
CA PHE A 2 -9.43 15.80 15.10
C PHE A 2 -9.31 15.55 13.60
N ILE A 3 -10.13 14.66 13.05
CA ILE A 3 -10.18 14.31 11.65
C ILE A 3 -11.61 14.03 11.24
N GLY A 4 -12.11 14.72 10.19
CA GLY A 4 -13.53 14.73 9.88
C GLY A 4 -14.38 15.13 11.09
N SER A 5 -15.33 14.29 11.45
CA SER A 5 -16.20 14.47 12.63
C SER A 5 -15.69 13.78 13.91
N LYS A 6 -14.55 13.07 13.83
CA LYS A 6 -14.01 12.28 14.95
C LYS A 6 -12.97 13.04 15.73
N LYS A 7 -12.99 12.85 17.07
CA LYS A 7 -11.92 13.18 17.99
C LYS A 7 -11.35 11.88 18.53
N ILE A 8 -10.04 11.69 18.41
CA ILE A 8 -9.33 10.51 18.90
C ILE A 8 -8.09 10.91 19.70
N ASP A 9 -7.76 10.10 20.68
CA ASP A 9 -6.49 10.20 21.39
C ASP A 9 -5.42 9.43 20.63
N ALA A 10 -4.29 10.08 20.36
CA ALA A 10 -3.23 9.51 19.56
C ALA A 10 -1.84 9.98 19.97
N ASN A 11 -0.86 9.12 19.72
CA ASN A 11 0.54 9.47 19.82
C ASN A 11 1.09 9.90 18.46
N ILE A 12 1.81 11.02 18.43
CA ILE A 12 2.43 11.56 17.23
C ILE A 12 3.91 11.21 17.24
N LEU A 13 4.36 10.49 16.22
CA LEU A 13 5.77 10.12 16.04
C LEU A 13 6.32 10.82 14.81
N LEU A 14 7.22 11.79 15.00
CA LEU A 14 7.88 12.50 13.93
C LEU A 14 8.91 11.59 13.22
N PHE A 15 8.99 11.68 11.90
CA PHE A 15 10.00 10.96 11.12
C PHE A 15 11.40 11.52 11.31
N ASN A 16 11.51 12.85 11.37
CA ASN A 16 12.76 13.57 11.62
C ASN A 16 12.53 14.52 12.81
N SER A 17 13.32 14.35 13.86
CA SER A 17 13.34 15.27 14.99
C SER A 17 14.27 16.44 14.69
N THR A 18 13.87 17.36 13.82
CA THR A 18 14.58 18.63 13.63
C THR A 18 13.85 19.70 14.40
N GLN A 19 14.50 20.22 15.45
CA GLN A 19 14.04 21.41 16.15
C GLN A 19 13.92 22.57 15.11
N GLY A 20 12.75 23.21 15.10
CA GLY A 20 12.52 24.41 14.27
C GLY A 20 11.95 24.17 12.87
N LEU A 21 11.52 22.95 12.50
CA LEU A 21 10.77 22.73 11.26
C LEU A 21 9.31 23.15 11.46
N GLU A 22 8.84 24.05 10.59
CA GLU A 22 7.43 24.43 10.51
C GLU A 22 6.57 23.31 9.91
N THR A 23 7.18 22.42 9.12
CA THR A 23 6.49 21.30 8.45
C THR A 23 7.32 20.03 8.51
N GLY A 24 6.65 18.86 8.50
CA GLY A 24 7.32 17.56 8.52
C GLY A 24 6.35 16.40 8.40
N PHE A 25 6.90 15.18 8.29
CA PHE A 25 6.11 13.95 8.28
C PHE A 25 6.01 13.35 9.69
N ALA A 26 4.84 12.85 10.01
CA ALA A 26 4.56 12.18 11.27
C ALA A 26 3.73 10.91 11.06
N THR A 27 3.86 9.96 11.97
CA THR A 27 2.92 8.84 12.09
C THR A 27 2.00 9.11 13.27
N ILE A 28 0.70 9.04 13.03
CA ILE A 28 -0.33 9.11 14.06
C ILE A 28 -0.64 7.67 14.48
N LYS A 29 -0.49 7.36 15.77
CA LYS A 29 -0.84 6.06 16.35
C LYS A 29 -1.99 6.24 17.32
N SER A 30 -3.13 5.65 17.01
CA SER A 30 -4.32 5.57 17.88
C SER A 30 -4.52 4.12 18.35
N GLN A 31 -5.19 3.97 19.50
CA GLN A 31 -5.72 2.68 19.95
C GLN A 31 -7.07 2.36 19.29
N GLU A 32 -7.78 3.39 18.84
CA GLU A 32 -9.05 3.24 18.14
C GLU A 32 -8.80 3.10 16.64
N GLU A 33 -9.65 2.30 15.98
CA GLU A 33 -9.65 2.22 14.52
C GLU A 33 -10.11 3.53 13.92
N LEU A 34 -9.28 4.07 13.04
CA LEU A 34 -9.52 5.30 12.32
C LEU A 34 -9.60 5.01 10.82
N PHE A 35 -10.78 5.19 10.26
CA PHE A 35 -10.91 5.27 8.80
C PHE A 35 -10.61 6.69 8.35
N CYS A 36 -9.67 6.83 7.44
CA CYS A 36 -9.33 8.10 6.80
C CYS A 36 -8.95 7.87 5.33
N VAL A 37 -8.93 8.93 4.55
CA VAL A 37 -8.58 8.91 3.13
C VAL A 37 -7.42 9.86 2.83
N PHE A 38 -6.76 9.65 1.70
CA PHE A 38 -5.73 10.56 1.20
C PHE A 38 -6.27 11.98 1.04
N GLY A 39 -5.50 12.97 1.45
CA GLY A 39 -5.87 14.38 1.34
C GLY A 39 -6.79 14.89 2.46
N GLU A 40 -7.27 14.03 3.36
CA GLU A 40 -8.13 14.44 4.46
C GLU A 40 -7.37 15.33 5.46
N LYS A 41 -7.97 16.46 5.82
CA LYS A 41 -7.37 17.42 6.74
C LYS A 41 -7.57 16.98 8.19
N LEU A 42 -6.58 17.24 9.02
CA LEU A 42 -6.62 16.96 10.45
C LEU A 42 -6.08 18.13 11.27
N ILE A 43 -6.49 18.19 12.54
CA ILE A 43 -6.02 19.17 13.53
C ILE A 43 -5.50 18.40 14.72
N LEU A 44 -4.30 18.78 15.18
CA LEU A 44 -3.68 18.29 16.40
C LEU A 44 -3.94 19.27 17.53
N ARG A 45 -4.47 18.78 18.65
CA ARG A 45 -4.70 19.58 19.86
C ARG A 45 -4.06 18.89 21.05
N GLN A 46 -3.53 19.69 21.96
CA GLN A 46 -3.07 19.26 23.28
C GLN A 46 -3.87 20.05 24.33
N GLY A 47 -4.70 19.34 25.08
CA GLY A 47 -5.70 20.01 25.93
C GLY A 47 -6.64 20.88 25.10
N ASN A 48 -6.68 22.17 25.39
CA ASN A 48 -7.54 23.16 24.71
C ASN A 48 -6.81 23.92 23.59
N GLU A 49 -5.53 23.68 23.38
CA GLU A 49 -4.72 24.41 22.39
C GLU A 49 -4.57 23.63 21.10
N THR A 50 -4.66 24.32 19.97
CA THR A 50 -4.30 23.77 18.65
C THR A 50 -2.80 23.92 18.47
N ILE A 51 -2.10 22.78 18.32
CA ILE A 51 -0.64 22.73 18.20
C ILE A 51 -0.17 22.61 16.76
N ALA A 52 -0.97 21.97 15.89
CA ALA A 52 -0.64 21.82 14.47
C ALA A 52 -1.89 21.50 13.63
N GLY A 53 -1.76 21.68 12.33
CA GLY A 53 -2.63 21.12 11.31
C GLY A 53 -1.88 20.14 10.40
N GLY A 54 -2.58 19.30 9.68
CA GLY A 54 -1.96 18.37 8.76
C GLY A 54 -2.92 17.82 7.72
N VAL A 55 -2.35 17.00 6.83
CA VAL A 55 -3.07 16.28 5.77
C VAL A 55 -2.66 14.81 5.83
N VAL A 56 -3.62 13.92 5.68
CA VAL A 56 -3.38 12.48 5.59
C VAL A 56 -2.74 12.17 4.24
N LEU A 57 -1.51 11.66 4.25
CA LEU A 57 -0.80 11.23 3.05
C LEU A 57 -0.92 9.71 2.83
N ASN A 58 -0.73 8.92 3.86
CA ASN A 58 -0.83 7.46 3.77
C ASN A 58 -1.85 6.93 4.79
N PRO A 59 -3.12 6.73 4.38
CA PRO A 59 -4.19 6.29 5.28
C PRO A 59 -4.11 4.81 5.65
N ILE A 60 -3.35 4.01 4.90
CA ILE A 60 -3.23 2.56 5.11
C ILE A 60 -1.84 2.23 5.64
N ASN A 61 -1.78 1.41 6.69
CA ASN A 61 -0.49 0.99 7.25
C ASN A 61 0.12 -0.16 6.44
N ASP A 62 1.06 0.18 5.56
CA ASP A 62 1.79 -0.79 4.75
C ASP A 62 3.03 -1.33 5.48
N PRO A 63 3.46 -2.58 5.18
CA PRO A 63 4.65 -3.20 5.79
C PRO A 63 5.95 -2.65 5.17
N LEU A 64 6.13 -1.33 5.23
CA LEU A 64 7.28 -0.62 4.69
C LEU A 64 8.38 -0.43 5.73
N LYS A 65 9.64 -0.60 5.33
CA LYS A 65 10.79 -0.13 6.12
C LYS A 65 10.76 1.40 6.22
N LYS A 66 11.31 1.95 7.31
CA LYS A 66 11.29 3.42 7.60
C LYS A 66 11.73 4.26 6.40
N HIS A 67 12.82 3.88 5.72
CA HIS A 67 13.32 4.58 4.54
C HIS A 67 12.32 4.61 3.37
N ASN A 68 11.71 3.47 3.04
CA ASN A 68 10.70 3.40 1.97
C ASN A 68 9.41 4.13 2.37
N LYS A 69 9.06 4.13 3.65
CA LYS A 69 7.92 4.89 4.15
C LYS A 69 8.13 6.40 3.96
N LEU A 70 9.34 6.89 4.22
CA LEU A 70 9.68 8.30 3.99
C LEU A 70 9.58 8.64 2.50
N LYS A 71 10.19 7.82 1.62
CA LYS A 71 10.08 8.00 0.16
C LYS A 71 8.63 8.01 -0.33
N LEU A 72 7.78 7.12 0.23
CA LEU A 72 6.36 7.10 -0.09
C LEU A 72 5.67 8.41 0.31
N LEU A 73 5.94 8.91 1.52
CA LEU A 73 5.38 10.17 1.99
C LEU A 73 5.84 11.37 1.16
N GLU A 74 7.11 11.38 0.74
CA GLU A 74 7.66 12.39 -0.17
C GLU A 74 6.98 12.35 -1.54
N ALA A 75 6.80 11.15 -2.12
CA ALA A 75 6.09 10.99 -3.39
C ALA A 75 4.64 11.48 -3.29
N LEU A 76 3.94 11.11 -2.22
CA LEU A 76 2.55 11.51 -1.99
C LEU A 76 2.39 13.00 -1.71
N SER A 77 3.32 13.62 -0.98
CA SER A 77 3.31 15.07 -0.74
C SER A 77 3.53 15.89 -2.02
N ASN A 78 4.25 15.32 -2.99
CA ASN A 78 4.47 15.90 -4.31
C ASN A 78 3.42 15.47 -5.35
N ASN A 79 2.38 14.76 -4.92
CA ASN A 79 1.33 14.19 -5.79
C ASN A 79 1.89 13.29 -6.90
N ASN A 80 3.04 12.64 -6.65
CA ASN A 80 3.64 11.69 -7.59
C ASN A 80 3.11 10.28 -7.34
N ILE A 81 1.91 10.02 -7.84
CA ILE A 81 1.20 8.75 -7.61
C ILE A 81 1.89 7.58 -8.29
N VAL A 82 2.50 7.78 -9.45
CA VAL A 82 3.25 6.73 -10.16
C VAL A 82 4.38 6.20 -9.27
N GLN A 83 5.20 7.09 -8.72
CA GLN A 83 6.28 6.73 -7.82
C GLN A 83 5.76 6.09 -6.52
N ALA A 84 4.61 6.54 -6.01
CA ALA A 84 3.98 5.93 -4.85
C ALA A 84 3.59 4.48 -5.11
N TYR A 85 3.01 4.18 -6.29
CA TYR A 85 2.72 2.80 -6.71
C TYR A 85 3.98 1.94 -6.81
N GLU A 86 5.05 2.43 -7.42
CA GLU A 86 6.33 1.70 -7.55
C GLU A 86 6.90 1.32 -6.17
N ILE A 87 6.90 2.27 -5.22
CA ILE A 87 7.37 2.01 -3.86
C ILE A 87 6.51 0.97 -3.14
N LEU A 88 5.19 1.06 -3.27
CA LEU A 88 4.27 0.09 -2.68
C LEU A 88 4.45 -1.30 -3.31
N LEU A 89 4.58 -1.38 -4.63
CA LEU A 89 4.77 -2.63 -5.34
C LEU A 89 6.01 -3.39 -4.86
N GLN A 90 7.12 -2.72 -4.64
CA GLN A 90 8.34 -3.32 -4.10
C GLN A 90 8.13 -4.02 -2.75
N SER A 91 7.17 -3.55 -1.97
CA SER A 91 6.87 -4.07 -0.64
C SER A 91 5.74 -5.11 -0.64
N HIS A 92 4.84 -5.03 -1.60
CA HIS A 92 3.70 -5.93 -1.77
C HIS A 92 3.99 -7.08 -2.75
N LYS A 93 4.97 -7.93 -2.42
CA LYS A 93 5.40 -9.08 -3.25
C LYS A 93 4.29 -10.08 -3.58
N LYS A 94 3.17 -10.05 -2.87
CA LYS A 94 1.99 -10.90 -3.08
C LYS A 94 0.85 -10.19 -3.79
N GLY A 95 1.14 -9.02 -4.38
CA GLY A 95 0.17 -8.20 -5.08
C GLY A 95 -0.39 -7.05 -4.25
N LEU A 96 -0.70 -5.95 -4.93
CA LEU A 96 -1.32 -4.75 -4.40
C LEU A 96 -2.74 -4.64 -4.97
N GLY A 97 -3.76 -4.67 -4.10
CA GLY A 97 -5.15 -4.52 -4.51
C GLY A 97 -5.44 -3.09 -4.99
N LEU A 98 -5.88 -2.94 -6.24
CA LEU A 98 -6.21 -1.64 -6.83
C LEU A 98 -7.50 -1.03 -6.25
N ILE A 99 -8.35 -1.84 -5.64
CA ILE A 99 -9.57 -1.38 -4.94
C ILE A 99 -9.22 -0.35 -3.85
N SER A 100 -8.08 -0.49 -3.20
CA SER A 100 -7.63 0.45 -2.15
C SER A 100 -7.19 1.81 -2.69
N SER A 101 -7.13 2.01 -4.01
CA SER A 101 -6.62 3.26 -4.62
C SER A 101 -7.51 4.47 -4.34
N ALA A 102 -8.81 4.26 -4.18
CA ALA A 102 -9.73 5.33 -3.76
C ALA A 102 -9.36 5.87 -2.38
N GLN A 103 -9.07 5.01 -1.42
CA GLN A 103 -8.66 5.42 -0.09
C GLN A 103 -7.22 5.95 -0.07
N ARG A 104 -6.29 5.29 -0.79
CA ARG A 104 -4.84 5.59 -0.77
C ARG A 104 -4.47 6.87 -1.49
N PHE A 105 -5.19 7.19 -2.58
CA PHE A 105 -4.77 8.22 -3.55
C PHE A 105 -5.91 9.09 -4.03
N ALA A 106 -7.12 8.88 -3.55
CA ALA A 106 -8.36 9.51 -4.03
C ALA A 106 -8.60 9.30 -5.55
N LEU A 107 -8.19 8.13 -6.08
CA LEU A 107 -8.36 7.75 -7.48
C LEU A 107 -9.60 6.89 -7.69
N SER A 108 -10.28 7.07 -8.82
CA SER A 108 -11.25 6.10 -9.33
C SER A 108 -10.58 4.78 -9.75
N HIS A 109 -11.37 3.74 -9.99
CA HIS A 109 -10.84 2.45 -10.46
C HIS A 109 -10.22 2.57 -11.85
N GLU A 110 -10.81 3.38 -12.72
CA GLU A 110 -10.34 3.63 -14.08
C GLU A 110 -8.98 4.33 -14.07
N GLU A 111 -8.83 5.40 -13.29
CA GLU A 111 -7.56 6.12 -13.14
C GLU A 111 -6.48 5.22 -12.54
N ALA A 112 -6.83 4.41 -11.54
CA ALA A 112 -5.90 3.47 -10.93
C ALA A 112 -5.42 2.40 -11.92
N LEU A 113 -6.31 1.89 -12.79
CA LEU A 113 -5.96 0.95 -13.85
C LEU A 113 -5.10 1.59 -14.93
N GLU A 114 -5.39 2.81 -15.34
CA GLU A 114 -4.60 3.56 -16.33
C GLU A 114 -3.16 3.77 -15.83
N ILE A 115 -2.99 4.24 -14.60
CA ILE A 115 -1.67 4.39 -14.00
C ILE A 115 -0.96 3.05 -13.91
N ALA A 116 -1.65 2.00 -13.43
CA ALA A 116 -1.07 0.67 -13.27
C ALA A 116 -0.60 0.06 -14.59
N GLN A 117 -1.30 0.31 -15.72
CA GLN A 117 -0.92 -0.17 -17.05
C GLN A 117 0.39 0.44 -17.56
N ASN A 118 0.73 1.63 -17.10
CA ASN A 118 1.95 2.35 -17.48
C ASN A 118 3.14 2.05 -16.56
N LEU A 119 2.96 1.23 -15.52
CA LEU A 119 4.04 0.83 -14.63
C LEU A 119 4.89 -0.26 -15.27
N ASN A 120 6.20 -0.04 -15.31
CA ASN A 120 7.15 -1.05 -15.73
C ASN A 120 7.26 -2.17 -14.70
N ASP A 121 7.73 -3.35 -15.14
CA ASP A 121 8.03 -4.49 -14.28
C ASP A 121 6.84 -4.96 -13.40
N SER A 122 5.65 -4.87 -13.93
CA SER A 122 4.42 -5.26 -13.26
C SER A 122 3.52 -6.15 -14.12
N PHE A 123 2.64 -6.89 -13.48
CA PHE A 123 1.57 -7.66 -14.10
C PHE A 123 0.23 -7.25 -13.48
N ILE A 124 -0.75 -6.92 -14.31
CA ILE A 124 -2.08 -6.50 -13.85
C ILE A 124 -3.08 -7.61 -14.12
N ASP A 125 -3.72 -8.06 -13.07
CA ASP A 125 -4.95 -8.81 -13.20
C ASP A 125 -6.14 -7.84 -13.15
N LYS A 126 -6.69 -7.54 -14.32
CA LYS A 126 -7.84 -6.63 -14.47
C LYS A 126 -9.13 -7.20 -13.86
N LYS A 127 -9.27 -8.54 -13.83
CA LYS A 127 -10.45 -9.20 -13.28
C LYS A 127 -10.43 -9.20 -11.76
N ALA A 128 -9.28 -9.51 -11.19
CA ALA A 128 -9.09 -9.50 -9.74
C ALA A 128 -8.78 -8.10 -9.19
N LEU A 129 -8.52 -7.08 -10.03
CA LEU A 129 -8.07 -5.73 -9.67
C LEU A 129 -6.83 -5.75 -8.78
N VAL A 130 -5.85 -6.55 -9.16
CA VAL A 130 -4.59 -6.71 -8.43
C VAL A 130 -3.40 -6.42 -9.33
N LEU A 131 -2.48 -5.63 -8.82
CA LEU A 131 -1.21 -5.30 -9.44
C LEU A 131 -0.10 -6.13 -8.77
N TYR A 132 0.61 -6.93 -9.55
CA TYR A 132 1.71 -7.77 -9.08
C TYR A 132 3.06 -7.27 -9.58
N PRO A 133 4.10 -7.17 -8.75
CA PRO A 133 5.46 -6.99 -9.23
C PRO A 133 5.94 -8.23 -9.99
N LEU A 134 6.85 -8.08 -10.94
CA LEU A 134 7.44 -9.23 -11.68
C LEU A 134 8.04 -10.28 -10.74
N SER A 135 8.54 -9.87 -9.58
CA SER A 135 9.02 -10.79 -8.54
C SER A 135 7.97 -11.78 -8.04
N SER A 136 6.68 -11.46 -8.17
CA SER A 136 5.59 -12.40 -7.85
C SER A 136 5.59 -13.62 -8.77
N LYS A 137 5.84 -13.42 -10.08
CA LYS A 137 5.97 -14.53 -11.04
C LYS A 137 7.18 -15.41 -10.73
N ILE A 138 8.29 -14.81 -10.34
CA ILE A 138 9.50 -15.56 -9.95
C ILE A 138 9.19 -16.42 -8.72
N THR A 139 8.59 -15.80 -7.69
CA THR A 139 8.20 -16.52 -6.48
C THR A 139 7.21 -17.66 -6.77
N LEU A 140 6.25 -17.44 -7.68
CA LEU A 140 5.30 -18.48 -8.10
C LEU A 140 6.02 -19.65 -8.77
N LYS A 141 6.93 -19.37 -9.72
CA LYS A 141 7.75 -20.40 -10.39
C LYS A 141 8.58 -21.21 -9.39
N GLU A 142 9.21 -20.56 -8.42
CA GLU A 142 9.99 -21.22 -7.36
C GLU A 142 9.11 -22.14 -6.50
N ILE A 143 7.91 -21.70 -6.13
CA ILE A 143 6.96 -22.53 -5.38
C ILE A 143 6.56 -23.76 -6.20
N ILE A 144 6.20 -23.59 -7.47
CA ILE A 144 5.82 -24.69 -8.35
C ILE A 144 6.99 -25.67 -8.50
N ALA A 145 8.20 -25.18 -8.77
CA ALA A 145 9.39 -26.01 -8.85
C ALA A 145 9.67 -26.80 -7.56
N SER A 146 9.45 -26.17 -6.39
CA SER A 146 9.61 -26.82 -5.09
C SER A 146 8.61 -27.96 -4.86
N ILE A 147 7.39 -27.83 -5.39
CA ILE A 147 6.36 -28.89 -5.31
C ILE A 147 6.78 -30.07 -6.16
N TYR A 148 7.20 -29.85 -7.40
CA TYR A 148 7.66 -30.94 -8.28
C TYR A 148 8.94 -31.61 -7.78
N LYS A 149 9.86 -30.87 -7.14
CA LYS A 149 11.04 -31.46 -6.51
C LYS A 149 10.68 -32.41 -5.38
N LYS A 150 9.60 -32.13 -4.64
CA LYS A 150 9.12 -33.01 -3.55
C LYS A 150 8.29 -34.18 -4.06
N ASN A 151 7.54 -33.99 -5.12
CA ASN A 151 6.69 -35.00 -5.74
C ASN A 151 6.63 -34.79 -7.24
N GLN A 152 7.43 -35.57 -7.97
CA GLN A 152 7.52 -35.48 -9.43
C GLN A 152 6.23 -35.87 -10.15
N SER A 153 5.37 -36.65 -9.51
CA SER A 153 4.07 -37.07 -10.04
C SER A 153 2.91 -36.15 -9.61
N ALA A 154 3.21 -34.99 -9.03
CA ALA A 154 2.17 -34.05 -8.61
C ALA A 154 1.39 -33.53 -9.81
N LEU A 155 0.07 -33.69 -9.78
CA LEU A 155 -0.83 -33.04 -10.74
C LEU A 155 -1.24 -31.69 -10.17
N LEU A 156 -0.76 -30.62 -10.85
CA LEU A 156 -1.08 -29.24 -10.48
C LEU A 156 -2.02 -28.65 -11.54
N SER A 157 -3.22 -28.25 -11.11
CA SER A 157 -4.10 -27.41 -11.91
C SER A 157 -4.04 -25.97 -11.42
N VAL A 158 -4.39 -25.01 -12.28
CA VAL A 158 -4.51 -23.60 -11.93
C VAL A 158 -5.41 -23.42 -10.69
N ALA A 159 -6.58 -24.05 -10.69
CA ALA A 159 -7.50 -23.98 -9.58
C ALA A 159 -6.91 -24.53 -8.27
N SER A 160 -6.15 -25.64 -8.32
CA SER A 160 -5.52 -26.20 -7.13
C SER A 160 -4.41 -25.31 -6.57
N LEU A 161 -3.67 -24.62 -7.46
CA LEU A 161 -2.66 -23.64 -7.07
C LEU A 161 -3.29 -22.39 -6.49
N ALA A 162 -4.35 -21.84 -7.09
CA ALA A 162 -5.06 -20.68 -6.60
C ALA A 162 -5.65 -20.91 -5.20
N LEU A 163 -6.21 -22.09 -4.92
CA LEU A 163 -6.67 -22.47 -3.60
C LEU A 163 -5.55 -22.52 -2.55
N ARG A 164 -4.36 -22.98 -2.92
CA ARG A 164 -3.20 -23.05 -2.02
C ARG A 164 -2.52 -21.70 -1.83
N LEU A 165 -2.45 -20.91 -2.91
CA LEU A 165 -1.76 -19.64 -2.97
C LEU A 165 -2.79 -18.49 -3.02
N LYS A 166 -3.53 -18.32 -1.92
CA LYS A 166 -4.64 -17.33 -1.83
C LYS A 166 -4.27 -15.90 -2.28
N TRP A 167 -2.98 -15.59 -2.44
CA TRP A 167 -2.50 -14.32 -2.92
C TRP A 167 -2.37 -14.26 -4.45
N ALA A 168 -2.23 -15.41 -5.12
CA ALA A 168 -2.04 -15.50 -6.56
C ALA A 168 -3.39 -15.69 -7.25
N SER A 169 -3.74 -14.78 -8.15
CA SER A 169 -4.93 -14.94 -8.99
C SER A 169 -4.71 -16.01 -10.05
N GLU A 170 -5.79 -16.57 -10.58
CA GLU A 170 -5.73 -17.55 -11.67
C GLU A 170 -4.98 -17.01 -12.88
N ASN A 171 -5.25 -15.75 -13.28
CA ASN A 171 -4.57 -15.11 -14.40
C ASN A 171 -3.05 -14.96 -14.16
N LEU A 172 -2.61 -14.72 -12.92
CA LEU A 172 -1.19 -14.70 -12.60
C LEU A 172 -0.56 -16.09 -12.72
N ILE A 173 -1.29 -17.14 -12.35
CA ILE A 173 -0.80 -18.52 -12.40
C ILE A 173 -0.69 -19.01 -13.85
N GLU A 174 -1.58 -18.58 -14.74
CA GLU A 174 -1.60 -18.91 -16.16
C GLU A 174 -0.55 -18.15 -16.99
N SER A 175 -0.07 -16.99 -16.50
CA SER A 175 0.85 -16.09 -17.21
C SER A 175 2.32 -16.47 -17.04
#